data_e3bca7f3f607b2ea8759fc002b8bc10c
#
_entry.id   e3bca7f3f607b2ea8759fc002b8bc10c
#
_cell.length_a   1.000
_cell.length_b   1.000
_cell.length_c   1.000
_cell.angle_alpha   90.00
_cell.angle_beta   90.00
_cell.angle_gamma   90.00
#
_symmetry.space_group_name_H-M   'P 1'
#
loop_
_entity.id
_entity.type
_entity.pdbx_description
1 polymer ?
#
loop_
_entity_poly.entity_id
_entity_poly.type
_entity_poly.pdbx_seq_one_letter_code
_entity_poly.pdbx_strand_id
1 'polypeptide(L)'
;MKNYLSIREAAEKWGVSERRINQYCAEGRIPGVQRFGKSWAIPAGAEKPGDPRRRHGQAESARAETDSGALLDNKNLMLLMNTAFVPGHCREAVEAMPAGPQRNIALAEYYYFSGQPEAAVKEAEFYLDSSDRGARLSACLICAYANLSIGQILRARSALEELNASLAAAGKQSPQVRAASAFIASTGAVLLHLPLPEEMPEVDSFLPLLPPGLRAFAMYVQAHYLYLKEQYERSAGIVEATLAMGAASYPIPAIYLHLVAVMDYMSLKRPDQAETHLLTAWEISRPDDLIEGFGEHHGLLGAMLEAVIKPKWPKDFKRIIDITYRFSSGWRRVHNPITGHDVADDLTTTEFAMAMLAARGWTNQEIAKHLHISANTVK
;
A
#
# COMPACT_ATOMS: atom_id res chain seq x y z
N MET A 1 -37.60 22.69 33.32
CA MET A 1 -36.75 22.94 32.14
C MET A 1 -36.80 21.66 31.28
N LYS A 2 -37.07 21.77 29.98
CA LYS A 2 -37.04 20.59 29.08
C LYS A 2 -35.60 20.09 28.98
N ASN A 3 -35.35 18.86 29.38
CA ASN A 3 -33.99 18.24 29.28
C ASN A 3 -33.61 17.81 27.87
N TYR A 4 -34.56 17.82 26.90
CA TYR A 4 -34.38 17.41 25.53
C TYR A 4 -35.07 18.37 24.57
N LEU A 5 -34.48 18.56 23.40
CA LEU A 5 -35.01 19.27 22.24
C LEU A 5 -35.56 18.27 21.21
N SER A 6 -36.62 18.68 20.51
CA SER A 6 -37.06 18.02 19.28
C SER A 6 -36.12 18.38 18.11
N ILE A 7 -36.25 17.65 17.00
CA ILE A 7 -35.50 17.93 15.74
C ILE A 7 -35.71 19.38 15.29
N ARG A 8 -36.95 19.88 15.37
CA ARG A 8 -37.32 21.25 14.98
C ARG A 8 -36.66 22.30 15.90
N GLU A 9 -36.74 22.10 17.22
CA GLU A 9 -36.12 23.03 18.20
C GLU A 9 -34.58 23.05 18.05
N ALA A 10 -33.95 21.90 17.77
CA ALA A 10 -32.51 21.81 17.51
C ALA A 10 -32.13 22.46 16.18
N ALA A 11 -32.98 22.32 15.14
CA ALA A 11 -32.78 22.95 13.84
C ALA A 11 -32.81 24.50 13.96
N GLU A 12 -33.78 25.03 14.70
CA GLU A 12 -33.89 26.46 15.01
C GLU A 12 -32.70 26.94 15.85
N LYS A 13 -32.34 26.22 16.92
CA LYS A 13 -31.22 26.57 17.80
C LYS A 13 -29.88 26.64 17.07
N TRP A 14 -29.65 25.69 16.14
CA TRP A 14 -28.36 25.58 15.46
C TRP A 14 -28.31 26.21 14.07
N GLY A 15 -29.43 26.76 13.59
CA GLY A 15 -29.52 27.42 12.28
C GLY A 15 -29.26 26.46 11.11
N VAL A 16 -29.82 25.23 11.17
CA VAL A 16 -29.70 24.20 10.13
C VAL A 16 -31.04 23.58 9.81
N SER A 17 -31.14 22.88 8.68
CA SER A 17 -32.40 22.19 8.31
C SER A 17 -32.67 20.98 9.20
N GLU A 18 -33.94 20.64 9.41
CA GLU A 18 -34.36 19.44 10.15
C GLU A 18 -33.78 18.16 9.54
N ARG A 19 -33.63 18.11 8.21
CA ARG A 19 -32.96 17.02 7.49
C ARG A 19 -31.51 16.83 7.97
N ARG A 20 -30.79 17.94 8.21
CA ARG A 20 -29.43 17.91 8.70
C ARG A 20 -29.32 17.41 10.13
N ILE A 21 -30.29 17.78 11.00
CA ILE A 21 -30.37 17.27 12.36
C ILE A 21 -30.62 15.76 12.35
N ASN A 22 -31.57 15.29 11.54
CA ASN A 22 -31.83 13.85 11.37
C ASN A 22 -30.57 13.08 10.94
N GLN A 23 -29.80 13.65 10.02
CA GLN A 23 -28.53 13.07 9.59
C GLN A 23 -27.51 12.99 10.74
N TYR A 24 -27.35 14.05 11.51
CA TYR A 24 -26.46 14.06 12.69
C TYR A 24 -26.85 13.03 13.76
N CYS A 25 -28.16 12.85 13.97
CA CYS A 25 -28.67 11.85 14.90
C CYS A 25 -28.40 10.42 14.38
N ALA A 26 -28.65 10.16 13.10
CA ALA A 26 -28.45 8.87 12.47
C ALA A 26 -26.95 8.47 12.39
N GLU A 27 -26.08 9.44 12.22
CA GLU A 27 -24.62 9.25 12.20
C GLU A 27 -23.99 9.19 13.62
N GLY A 28 -24.80 9.29 14.69
CA GLY A 28 -24.30 9.26 16.07
C GLY A 28 -23.44 10.46 16.46
N ARG A 29 -23.52 11.59 15.75
CA ARG A 29 -22.65 12.77 15.91
C ARG A 29 -23.09 13.70 17.03
N ILE A 30 -24.23 13.44 17.65
CA ILE A 30 -24.73 14.20 18.80
C ILE A 30 -24.63 13.32 20.03
N PRO A 31 -23.70 13.60 20.98
CA PRO A 31 -23.55 12.81 22.20
C PRO A 31 -24.86 12.81 23.02
N GLY A 32 -25.27 11.63 23.51
CA GLY A 32 -26.44 11.48 24.38
C GLY A 32 -27.79 11.59 23.67
N VAL A 33 -27.85 11.60 22.33
CA VAL A 33 -29.10 11.54 21.58
C VAL A 33 -29.82 10.22 21.84
N GLN A 34 -31.13 10.27 22.04
CA GLN A 34 -31.97 9.09 22.27
C GLN A 34 -33.10 9.02 21.24
N ARG A 35 -33.54 7.80 20.92
CA ARG A 35 -34.64 7.58 19.98
C ARG A 35 -35.89 7.17 20.74
N PHE A 36 -36.98 7.95 20.58
CA PHE A 36 -38.28 7.64 21.14
C PHE A 36 -39.28 7.36 19.99
N GLY A 37 -39.52 6.09 19.74
CA GLY A 37 -40.37 5.66 18.62
C GLY A 37 -39.78 6.10 17.27
N LYS A 38 -40.51 6.97 16.55
CA LYS A 38 -40.05 7.52 15.25
C LYS A 38 -39.30 8.85 15.37
N SER A 39 -39.18 9.42 16.58
CA SER A 39 -38.59 10.75 16.81
C SER A 39 -37.28 10.67 17.58
N TRP A 40 -36.38 11.64 17.35
CA TRP A 40 -35.16 11.82 18.08
C TRP A 40 -35.33 12.83 19.22
N ALA A 41 -34.75 12.56 20.38
CA ALA A 41 -34.65 13.47 21.50
C ALA A 41 -33.18 13.87 21.67
N ILE A 42 -32.90 15.16 21.53
CA ILE A 42 -31.55 15.73 21.53
C ILE A 42 -31.33 16.41 22.88
N PRO A 43 -30.26 16.10 23.65
CA PRO A 43 -30.02 16.78 24.91
C PRO A 43 -30.00 18.30 24.75
N ALA A 44 -30.67 19.03 25.64
CA ALA A 44 -30.79 20.47 25.55
C ALA A 44 -29.44 21.21 25.62
N GLY A 45 -28.45 20.59 26.29
CA GLY A 45 -27.07 21.06 26.38
C GLY A 45 -26.16 20.62 25.23
N ALA A 46 -26.66 19.83 24.25
CA ALA A 46 -25.84 19.41 23.14
C ALA A 46 -25.40 20.59 22.27
N GLU A 47 -24.18 20.54 21.80
CA GLU A 47 -23.62 21.49 20.86
C GLU A 47 -23.82 21.02 19.41
N LYS A 48 -23.86 21.99 18.48
CA LYS A 48 -23.96 21.70 17.05
C LYS A 48 -22.73 20.93 16.59
N PRO A 49 -22.89 19.71 16.00
CA PRO A 49 -21.77 19.00 15.41
C PRO A 49 -21.08 19.84 14.34
N GLY A 50 -19.76 19.96 14.40
CA GLY A 50 -18.97 20.72 13.43
C GLY A 50 -19.25 20.24 11.99
N ASP A 51 -19.30 21.16 11.03
CA ASP A 51 -19.42 20.80 9.60
C ASP A 51 -18.07 20.18 9.16
N PRO A 52 -18.05 18.95 8.64
CA PRO A 52 -16.82 18.34 8.12
C PRO A 52 -16.14 19.21 7.04
N ARG A 53 -16.94 19.97 6.28
CA ARG A 53 -16.45 20.89 5.24
C ARG A 53 -15.84 22.18 5.82
N ARG A 54 -16.29 22.63 7.01
CA ARG A 54 -15.69 23.79 7.70
C ARG A 54 -14.42 23.44 8.45
N ARG A 55 -14.24 22.19 8.87
CA ARG A 55 -12.97 21.72 9.42
C ARG A 55 -11.83 21.79 8.40
N HIS A 56 -12.11 21.62 7.09
CA HIS A 56 -11.10 21.80 6.05
C HIS A 56 -10.58 23.25 5.98
N GLY A 57 -11.45 24.27 6.00
CA GLY A 57 -11.00 25.68 5.89
C GLY A 57 -10.33 26.23 7.16
N GLN A 58 -10.74 25.80 8.36
CA GLN A 58 -10.09 26.21 9.62
C GLN A 58 -8.85 25.35 9.94
N ALA A 59 -8.82 24.10 9.50
CA ALA A 59 -7.63 23.27 9.58
C ALA A 59 -6.54 23.73 8.59
N GLU A 60 -6.90 24.28 7.43
CA GLU A 60 -5.93 24.87 6.49
C GLU A 60 -5.25 26.13 7.06
N SER A 61 -5.99 27.05 7.70
CA SER A 61 -5.38 28.24 8.30
C SER A 61 -4.56 27.92 9.55
N ALA A 62 -5.01 26.99 10.41
CA ALA A 62 -4.25 26.51 11.56
C ALA A 62 -3.06 25.62 11.14
N ARG A 63 -3.20 24.85 10.04
CA ARG A 63 -2.11 24.04 9.44
C ARG A 63 -1.03 24.94 8.83
N ALA A 64 -1.39 26.04 8.18
CA ALA A 64 -0.43 26.99 7.62
C ALA A 64 0.40 27.73 8.69
N GLU A 65 -0.14 27.93 9.90
CA GLU A 65 0.56 28.60 10.99
C GLU A 65 1.43 27.65 11.85
N THR A 66 1.09 26.36 11.95
CA THR A 66 1.88 25.37 12.69
C THR A 66 2.91 24.62 11.83
N ASP A 67 2.80 24.68 10.50
CA ASP A 67 3.65 23.93 9.55
C ASP A 67 4.95 24.68 9.17
N SER A 68 5.22 25.85 9.79
CA SER A 68 6.38 26.69 9.45
C SER A 68 7.73 26.20 10.02
N GLY A 69 7.81 25.02 10.65
CA GLY A 69 9.05 24.61 11.35
C GLY A 69 9.55 23.19 11.18
N ALA A 70 8.74 22.21 10.82
CA ALA A 70 9.23 20.83 10.71
C ALA A 70 9.58 20.49 9.26
N LEU A 71 10.85 20.59 8.91
CA LEU A 71 11.40 20.04 7.66
C LEU A 71 11.08 18.55 7.58
N LEU A 72 10.55 18.08 6.43
CA LEU A 72 10.37 16.63 6.18
C LEU A 72 11.75 15.97 6.24
N ASP A 73 11.95 15.11 7.22
CA ASP A 73 13.07 14.18 7.22
C ASP A 73 12.58 12.86 6.57
N ASN A 74 13.10 12.55 5.38
CA ASN A 74 12.75 11.32 4.67
C ASN A 74 13.09 10.03 5.46
N LYS A 75 13.90 10.14 6.52
CA LYS A 75 14.18 9.02 7.43
C LYS A 75 12.94 8.53 8.17
N ASN A 76 11.95 9.42 8.38
CA ASN A 76 10.71 9.09 9.07
C ASN A 76 9.59 8.62 8.11
N LEU A 77 9.84 8.60 6.80
CA LEU A 77 8.90 8.06 5.81
C LEU A 77 9.07 6.54 5.71
N MET A 78 8.00 5.79 5.90
CA MET A 78 7.99 4.31 5.85
C MET A 78 9.15 3.72 6.67
N LEU A 79 9.09 3.94 7.98
CA LEU A 79 10.23 3.75 8.90
C LEU A 79 10.68 2.29 8.97
N LEU A 80 9.76 1.31 8.96
CA LEU A 80 10.10 -0.11 9.00
C LEU A 80 10.82 -0.53 7.71
N MET A 81 10.37 -0.05 6.56
CA MET A 81 11.04 -0.27 5.28
C MET A 81 12.48 0.28 5.28
N ASN A 82 12.74 1.33 6.07
CA ASN A 82 14.06 1.91 6.27
C ASN A 82 14.88 1.27 7.39
N THR A 83 14.32 0.31 8.11
CA THR A 83 15.00 -0.33 9.25
C THR A 83 15.69 -1.60 8.80
N ALA A 84 16.99 -1.69 9.08
CA ALA A 84 17.74 -2.94 8.93
C ALA A 84 17.41 -3.85 10.12
N PHE A 85 17.02 -5.08 9.84
CA PHE A 85 16.80 -6.12 10.86
C PHE A 85 17.16 -7.50 10.32
N VAL A 86 17.37 -8.45 11.22
CA VAL A 86 17.61 -9.85 10.85
C VAL A 86 16.26 -10.55 10.67
N PRO A 87 16.05 -11.35 9.62
CA PRO A 87 14.84 -12.15 9.47
C PRO A 87 14.49 -12.93 10.74
N GLY A 88 13.24 -12.89 11.16
CA GLY A 88 12.74 -13.42 12.43
C GLY A 88 12.72 -12.41 13.59
N HIS A 89 13.22 -11.19 13.40
CA HIS A 89 13.31 -10.16 14.43
C HIS A 89 12.60 -8.84 14.06
N CYS A 90 11.69 -8.87 13.10
CA CYS A 90 10.98 -7.68 12.64
C CYS A 90 10.21 -6.99 13.77
N ARG A 91 9.44 -7.76 14.56
CA ARG A 91 8.67 -7.20 15.69
C ARG A 91 9.56 -6.62 16.78
N GLU A 92 10.64 -7.28 17.09
CA GLU A 92 11.64 -6.79 18.06
C GLU A 92 12.25 -5.46 17.57
N ALA A 93 12.56 -5.36 16.27
CA ALA A 93 13.03 -4.11 15.68
C ALA A 93 12.02 -2.97 15.81
N VAL A 94 10.72 -3.24 15.61
CA VAL A 94 9.65 -2.26 15.84
C VAL A 94 9.53 -1.91 17.32
N GLU A 95 9.59 -2.88 18.21
CA GLU A 95 9.49 -2.67 19.66
C GLU A 95 10.68 -1.90 20.24
N ALA A 96 11.85 -2.02 19.64
CA ALA A 96 13.04 -1.26 20.01
C ALA A 96 12.97 0.24 19.64
N MET A 97 12.04 0.63 18.75
CA MET A 97 11.85 2.05 18.39
C MET A 97 11.28 2.84 19.57
N PRO A 98 11.60 4.13 19.70
CA PRO A 98 11.00 4.99 20.72
C PRO A 98 9.46 4.98 20.63
N ALA A 99 8.80 4.89 21.78
CA ALA A 99 7.33 4.95 21.83
C ALA A 99 6.82 6.28 21.23
N GLY A 100 5.81 6.19 20.34
CA GLY A 100 5.24 7.36 19.68
C GLY A 100 4.77 7.07 18.25
N PRO A 101 4.45 8.14 17.47
CA PRO A 101 3.91 8.02 16.13
C PRO A 101 4.75 7.14 15.19
N GLN A 102 6.07 7.27 15.24
CA GLN A 102 6.99 6.54 14.38
C GLN A 102 6.93 5.02 14.62
N ARG A 103 6.96 4.59 15.90
CA ARG A 103 6.82 3.16 16.25
C ARG A 103 5.47 2.59 15.84
N ASN A 104 4.39 3.35 16.03
CA ASN A 104 3.05 2.89 15.68
C ASN A 104 2.86 2.82 14.15
N ILE A 105 3.45 3.75 13.40
CA ILE A 105 3.51 3.64 11.93
C ILE A 105 4.33 2.43 11.49
N ALA A 106 5.48 2.17 12.10
CA ALA A 106 6.27 0.96 11.80
C ALA A 106 5.48 -0.33 12.10
N LEU A 107 4.65 -0.32 13.16
CA LEU A 107 3.74 -1.43 13.46
C LEU A 107 2.63 -1.57 12.39
N ALA A 108 2.09 -0.46 11.90
CA ALA A 108 1.11 -0.48 10.80
C ALA A 108 1.74 -1.01 9.49
N GLU A 109 3.00 -0.62 9.18
CA GLU A 109 3.77 -1.21 8.07
C GLU A 109 3.93 -2.72 8.24
N TYR A 110 4.29 -3.18 9.44
CA TYR A 110 4.40 -4.61 9.73
C TYR A 110 3.08 -5.34 9.47
N TYR A 111 1.95 -4.82 9.95
CA TYR A 111 0.65 -5.42 9.68
C TYR A 111 0.33 -5.47 8.19
N TYR A 112 0.64 -4.41 7.44
CA TYR A 112 0.45 -4.40 6.00
C TYR A 112 1.27 -5.50 5.32
N PHE A 113 2.60 -5.51 5.52
CA PHE A 113 3.49 -6.47 4.88
C PHE A 113 3.27 -7.92 5.34
N SER A 114 2.66 -8.14 6.51
CA SER A 114 2.28 -9.47 7.01
C SER A 114 0.88 -9.93 6.59
N GLY A 115 0.26 -9.28 5.61
CA GLY A 115 -1.03 -9.71 5.07
C GLY A 115 -2.24 -9.39 5.97
N GLN A 116 -2.12 -8.38 6.84
CA GLN A 116 -3.15 -7.98 7.81
C GLN A 116 -3.63 -6.54 7.55
N PRO A 117 -4.22 -6.24 6.36
CA PRO A 117 -4.52 -4.87 5.96
C PRO A 117 -5.55 -4.17 6.86
N GLU A 118 -6.50 -4.88 7.46
CA GLU A 118 -7.46 -4.30 8.39
C GLU A 118 -6.76 -3.78 9.66
N ALA A 119 -5.79 -4.52 10.18
CA ALA A 119 -4.98 -4.11 11.32
C ALA A 119 -4.07 -2.93 10.94
N ALA A 120 -3.49 -2.95 9.75
CA ALA A 120 -2.68 -1.86 9.21
C ALA A 120 -3.48 -0.55 9.13
N VAL A 121 -4.70 -0.58 8.57
CA VAL A 121 -5.59 0.60 8.52
C VAL A 121 -5.90 1.10 9.91
N LYS A 122 -6.28 0.21 10.84
CA LYS A 122 -6.65 0.56 12.21
C LYS A 122 -5.53 1.31 12.94
N GLU A 123 -4.29 0.88 12.78
CA GLU A 123 -3.15 1.54 13.41
C GLU A 123 -2.75 2.83 12.69
N ALA A 124 -2.81 2.86 11.35
CA ALA A 124 -2.36 4.01 10.56
C ALA A 124 -3.36 5.18 10.59
N GLU A 125 -4.69 4.92 10.62
CA GLU A 125 -5.71 5.97 10.48
C GLU A 125 -5.63 7.07 11.55
N PHE A 126 -5.10 6.76 12.75
CA PHE A 126 -4.87 7.74 13.81
C PHE A 126 -3.83 8.81 13.44
N TYR A 127 -3.00 8.57 12.43
CA TYR A 127 -1.89 9.43 12.02
C TYR A 127 -2.14 10.20 10.73
N LEU A 128 -3.32 10.09 10.13
CA LEU A 128 -3.68 10.84 8.91
C LEU A 128 -3.63 12.36 9.11
N ASP A 129 -3.90 12.82 10.33
CA ASP A 129 -3.84 14.23 10.73
C ASP A 129 -2.62 14.54 11.62
N SER A 130 -1.60 13.70 11.64
CA SER A 130 -0.41 13.88 12.48
C SER A 130 0.36 15.14 12.10
N SER A 131 0.89 15.85 13.12
CA SER A 131 1.84 16.94 12.95
C SER A 131 3.23 16.44 12.52
N ASP A 132 3.58 15.18 12.81
CA ASP A 132 4.75 14.52 12.24
C ASP A 132 4.46 14.19 10.77
N ARG A 133 5.09 14.93 9.87
CA ARG A 133 4.87 14.81 8.42
C ARG A 133 5.25 13.42 7.89
N GLY A 134 6.34 12.83 8.38
CA GLY A 134 6.76 11.47 7.98
C GLY A 134 5.72 10.44 8.38
N ALA A 135 5.21 10.50 9.61
CA ALA A 135 4.13 9.64 10.09
C ALA A 135 2.84 9.83 9.28
N ARG A 136 2.45 11.09 8.98
CA ARG A 136 1.26 11.38 8.18
C ARG A 136 1.35 10.83 6.76
N LEU A 137 2.45 11.06 6.05
CA LEU A 137 2.65 10.54 4.69
C LEU A 137 2.68 9.01 4.67
N SER A 138 3.33 8.39 5.64
CA SER A 138 3.35 6.92 5.80
C SER A 138 1.94 6.38 6.08
N ALA A 139 1.18 7.03 6.98
CA ALA A 139 -0.20 6.67 7.26
C ALA A 139 -1.08 6.72 6.00
N CYS A 140 -0.94 7.78 5.19
CA CYS A 140 -1.68 7.91 3.94
C CYS A 140 -1.34 6.78 2.96
N LEU A 141 -0.04 6.43 2.81
CA LEU A 141 0.40 5.32 1.95
C LEU A 141 -0.17 3.98 2.44
N ILE A 142 0.01 3.66 3.72
CA ILE A 142 -0.48 2.41 4.31
C ILE A 142 -2.00 2.33 4.16
N CYS A 143 -2.74 3.39 4.51
CA CYS A 143 -4.20 3.43 4.35
C CYS A 143 -4.63 3.31 2.89
N ALA A 144 -3.90 3.89 1.93
CA ALA A 144 -4.22 3.78 0.52
C ALA A 144 -4.13 2.33 0.04
N TYR A 145 -2.99 1.68 0.24
CA TYR A 145 -2.76 0.31 -0.24
C TYR A 145 -3.55 -0.74 0.55
N ALA A 146 -3.63 -0.61 1.87
CA ALA A 146 -4.41 -1.52 2.70
C ALA A 146 -5.91 -1.44 2.39
N ASN A 147 -6.49 -0.23 2.23
CA ASN A 147 -7.89 -0.08 1.83
C ASN A 147 -8.14 -0.55 0.39
N LEU A 148 -7.18 -0.41 -0.53
CA LEU A 148 -7.26 -1.00 -1.86
C LEU A 148 -7.32 -2.52 -1.75
N SER A 149 -6.45 -3.14 -0.97
CA SER A 149 -6.38 -4.58 -0.74
C SER A 149 -7.71 -5.14 -0.18
N ILE A 150 -8.37 -4.47 0.76
CA ILE A 150 -9.67 -4.89 1.30
C ILE A 150 -10.88 -4.40 0.48
N GLY A 151 -10.64 -3.80 -0.69
CA GLY A 151 -11.69 -3.36 -1.63
C GLY A 151 -12.44 -2.09 -1.22
N GLN A 152 -11.95 -1.33 -0.24
CA GLN A 152 -12.53 -0.06 0.20
C GLN A 152 -12.02 1.13 -0.63
N ILE A 153 -12.35 1.14 -1.92
CA ILE A 153 -11.78 2.05 -2.92
C ILE A 153 -11.98 3.54 -2.58
N LEU A 154 -13.13 3.91 -2.01
CA LEU A 154 -13.36 5.31 -1.62
C LEU A 154 -12.41 5.77 -0.51
N ARG A 155 -12.10 4.91 0.46
CA ARG A 155 -11.13 5.20 1.52
C ARG A 155 -9.71 5.24 0.97
N ALA A 156 -9.36 4.32 0.06
CA ALA A 156 -8.06 4.33 -0.61
C ALA A 156 -7.84 5.64 -1.38
N ARG A 157 -8.84 6.11 -2.14
CA ARG A 157 -8.79 7.39 -2.86
C ARG A 157 -8.67 8.58 -1.91
N SER A 158 -9.45 8.61 -0.83
CA SER A 158 -9.37 9.68 0.16
C SER A 158 -7.98 9.77 0.81
N ALA A 159 -7.34 8.63 1.09
CA ALA A 159 -5.98 8.60 1.60
C ALA A 159 -4.95 9.12 0.57
N LEU A 160 -5.12 8.82 -0.72
CA LEU A 160 -4.28 9.34 -1.80
C LEU A 160 -4.50 10.86 -2.02
N GLU A 161 -5.73 11.35 -1.89
CA GLU A 161 -6.03 12.79 -1.97
C GLU A 161 -5.38 13.55 -0.82
N GLU A 162 -5.44 13.04 0.42
CA GLU A 162 -4.76 13.63 1.58
C GLU A 162 -3.23 13.59 1.41
N LEU A 163 -2.68 12.50 0.87
CA LEU A 163 -1.26 12.37 0.55
C LEU A 163 -0.81 13.47 -0.42
N ASN A 164 -1.54 13.64 -1.53
CA ASN A 164 -1.24 14.66 -2.53
C ASN A 164 -1.36 16.08 -1.96
N ALA A 165 -2.41 16.36 -1.15
CA ALA A 165 -2.58 17.64 -0.47
C ALA A 165 -1.43 17.93 0.50
N SER A 166 -0.99 16.93 1.27
CA SER A 166 0.14 17.04 2.20
C SER A 166 1.46 17.31 1.49
N LEU A 167 1.69 16.70 0.33
CA LEU A 167 2.89 16.94 -0.49
C LEU A 167 2.84 18.32 -1.15
N ALA A 168 1.68 18.75 -1.65
CA ALA A 168 1.50 20.09 -2.24
C ALA A 168 1.69 21.20 -1.23
N ALA A 169 1.13 21.06 -0.01
CA ALA A 169 1.26 22.02 1.08
C ALA A 169 2.71 22.19 1.57
N ALA A 170 3.54 21.17 1.45
CA ALA A 170 4.95 21.20 1.83
C ALA A 170 5.82 22.13 0.96
N GLY A 171 5.27 22.65 -0.13
CA GLY A 171 5.95 23.51 -1.09
C GLY A 171 7.03 22.78 -1.91
N LYS A 172 7.18 23.15 -3.16
CA LYS A 172 8.20 22.56 -4.06
C LYS A 172 9.66 22.94 -3.69
N GLN A 173 9.87 23.62 -2.55
CA GLN A 173 11.15 24.25 -2.22
C GLN A 173 12.18 23.30 -1.60
N SER A 174 11.75 22.32 -0.79
CA SER A 174 12.69 21.36 -0.17
C SER A 174 13.05 20.22 -1.13
N PRO A 175 14.35 19.95 -1.35
CA PRO A 175 14.80 18.78 -2.12
C PRO A 175 14.27 17.46 -1.55
N GLN A 176 14.15 17.34 -0.23
CA GLN A 176 13.64 16.16 0.44
C GLN A 176 12.15 15.91 0.13
N VAL A 177 11.33 16.98 0.10
CA VAL A 177 9.92 16.88 -0.29
C VAL A 177 9.79 16.45 -1.75
N ARG A 178 10.59 17.03 -2.65
CA ARG A 178 10.59 16.61 -4.06
C ARG A 178 10.96 15.14 -4.21
N ALA A 179 11.97 14.68 -3.48
CA ALA A 179 12.38 13.27 -3.49
C ALA A 179 11.29 12.34 -2.96
N ALA A 180 10.63 12.69 -1.85
CA ALA A 180 9.49 11.95 -1.33
C ALA A 180 8.33 11.93 -2.33
N SER A 181 8.00 13.07 -2.96
CA SER A 181 6.94 13.15 -3.97
C SER A 181 7.24 12.28 -5.18
N ALA A 182 8.47 12.31 -5.69
CA ALA A 182 8.91 11.48 -6.82
C ALA A 182 8.85 9.98 -6.46
N PHE A 183 9.35 9.60 -5.29
CA PHE A 183 9.29 8.23 -4.78
C PHE A 183 7.85 7.73 -4.68
N ILE A 184 6.96 8.51 -4.05
CA ILE A 184 5.55 8.14 -3.85
C ILE A 184 4.83 8.03 -5.20
N ALA A 185 5.01 9.01 -6.09
CA ALA A 185 4.34 9.03 -7.38
C ALA A 185 4.80 7.87 -8.29
N SER A 186 6.11 7.59 -8.34
CA SER A 186 6.65 6.46 -9.12
C SER A 186 6.18 5.12 -8.56
N THR A 187 6.20 4.96 -7.22
CA THR A 187 5.73 3.75 -6.56
C THR A 187 4.26 3.50 -6.87
N GLY A 188 3.40 4.50 -6.70
CA GLY A 188 1.98 4.38 -6.98
C GLY A 188 1.68 4.05 -8.44
N ALA A 189 2.34 4.74 -9.38
CA ALA A 189 2.13 4.49 -10.81
C ALA A 189 2.59 3.08 -11.21
N VAL A 190 3.78 2.67 -10.80
CA VAL A 190 4.34 1.35 -11.18
C VAL A 190 3.56 0.20 -10.55
N LEU A 191 3.27 0.24 -9.25
CA LEU A 191 2.54 -0.84 -8.57
C LEU A 191 1.09 -0.96 -9.04
N LEU A 192 0.48 0.12 -9.50
CA LEU A 192 -0.87 0.11 -10.07
C LEU A 192 -0.87 -0.04 -11.60
N HIS A 193 0.29 -0.20 -12.23
CA HIS A 193 0.49 -0.27 -13.69
C HIS A 193 -0.14 0.93 -14.42
N LEU A 194 -0.02 2.11 -13.82
CA LEU A 194 -0.50 3.36 -14.40
C LEU A 194 0.62 4.07 -15.17
N PRO A 195 0.29 4.97 -16.10
CA PRO A 195 1.28 5.84 -16.72
C PRO A 195 2.05 6.64 -15.66
N LEU A 196 3.37 6.77 -15.83
CA LEU A 196 4.15 7.69 -15.00
C LEU A 196 3.71 9.13 -15.27
N PRO A 197 3.72 10.00 -14.25
CA PRO A 197 3.49 11.44 -14.46
C PRO A 197 4.47 12.03 -15.49
N GLU A 198 4.00 12.93 -16.36
CA GLU A 198 4.82 13.53 -17.41
C GLU A 198 6.05 14.30 -16.87
N GLU A 199 5.91 14.94 -15.72
CA GLU A 199 6.98 15.72 -15.04
C GLU A 199 7.74 14.89 -14.00
N MET A 200 7.87 13.56 -14.17
CA MET A 200 8.65 12.74 -13.25
C MET A 200 10.14 13.12 -13.33
N PRO A 201 10.78 13.44 -12.19
CA PRO A 201 12.22 13.65 -12.17
C PRO A 201 12.97 12.34 -12.44
N GLU A 202 14.13 12.44 -13.07
CA GLU A 202 15.02 11.30 -13.28
C GLU A 202 15.40 10.66 -11.93
N VAL A 203 15.52 9.33 -11.90
CA VAL A 203 15.75 8.54 -10.66
C VAL A 203 17.02 9.00 -9.95
N ASP A 204 18.08 9.31 -10.69
CA ASP A 204 19.37 9.78 -10.17
C ASP A 204 19.27 11.13 -9.43
N SER A 205 18.30 11.98 -9.81
CA SER A 205 18.11 13.30 -9.19
C SER A 205 17.50 13.25 -7.78
N PHE A 206 16.70 12.22 -7.45
CA PHE A 206 16.03 12.12 -6.14
C PHE A 206 16.52 10.95 -5.28
N LEU A 207 17.07 9.91 -5.90
CA LEU A 207 17.55 8.70 -5.22
C LEU A 207 18.57 9.00 -4.10
N PRO A 208 19.56 9.88 -4.27
CA PRO A 208 20.52 10.21 -3.21
C PRO A 208 19.89 10.88 -1.97
N LEU A 209 18.71 11.48 -2.13
CA LEU A 209 17.98 12.17 -1.06
C LEU A 209 17.08 11.23 -0.24
N LEU A 210 16.97 9.97 -0.67
CA LEU A 210 16.25 8.93 0.06
C LEU A 210 17.18 8.20 1.04
N PRO A 211 16.69 7.80 2.21
CA PRO A 211 17.44 6.93 3.11
C PRO A 211 17.63 5.54 2.49
N PRO A 212 18.59 4.75 2.99
CA PRO A 212 19.04 3.52 2.32
C PRO A 212 17.94 2.51 2.00
N GLY A 213 17.01 2.26 2.92
CA GLY A 213 15.90 1.33 2.70
C GLY A 213 14.92 1.83 1.62
N LEU A 214 14.51 3.10 1.67
CA LEU A 214 13.67 3.70 0.61
C LEU A 214 14.40 3.78 -0.72
N ARG A 215 15.72 3.99 -0.71
CA ARG A 215 16.54 3.94 -1.91
C ARG A 215 16.51 2.56 -2.54
N ALA A 216 16.66 1.52 -1.73
CA ALA A 216 16.55 0.14 -2.20
C ALA A 216 15.16 -0.17 -2.77
N PHE A 217 14.09 0.32 -2.11
CA PHE A 217 12.72 0.16 -2.62
C PHE A 217 12.49 0.97 -3.90
N ALA A 218 13.04 2.18 -4.03
CA ALA A 218 12.98 2.96 -5.27
C ALA A 218 13.67 2.23 -6.44
N MET A 219 14.76 1.51 -6.18
CA MET A 219 15.42 0.68 -7.18
C MET A 219 14.58 -0.55 -7.55
N TYR A 220 13.85 -1.14 -6.60
CA TYR A 220 12.82 -2.15 -6.92
C TYR A 220 11.74 -1.56 -7.85
N VAL A 221 11.22 -0.37 -7.54
CA VAL A 221 10.21 0.30 -8.40
C VAL A 221 10.76 0.55 -9.81
N GLN A 222 12.02 0.97 -9.93
CA GLN A 222 12.67 1.15 -11.23
C GLN A 222 12.85 -0.18 -11.99
N ALA A 223 13.25 -1.24 -11.30
CA ALA A 223 13.36 -2.58 -11.88
C ALA A 223 11.98 -3.08 -12.37
N HIS A 224 10.95 -2.95 -11.53
CA HIS A 224 9.58 -3.33 -11.89
C HIS A 224 9.05 -2.51 -13.09
N TYR A 225 9.36 -1.22 -13.17
CA TYR A 225 9.03 -0.40 -14.34
C TYR A 225 9.69 -0.95 -15.62
N LEU A 226 10.97 -1.32 -15.55
CA LEU A 226 11.68 -1.94 -16.67
C LEU A 226 11.10 -3.31 -17.04
N TYR A 227 10.68 -4.10 -16.06
CA TYR A 227 9.95 -5.35 -16.29
C TYR A 227 8.66 -5.10 -17.09
N LEU A 228 7.86 -4.09 -16.71
CA LEU A 228 6.65 -3.70 -17.45
C LEU A 228 6.94 -3.20 -18.88
N LYS A 229 8.16 -2.72 -19.14
CA LYS A 229 8.66 -2.35 -20.46
C LYS A 229 9.35 -3.50 -21.21
N GLU A 230 9.25 -4.72 -20.68
CA GLU A 230 9.86 -5.95 -21.24
C GLU A 230 11.41 -5.88 -21.35
N GLN A 231 12.04 -5.02 -20.53
CA GLN A 231 13.50 -4.86 -20.47
C GLN A 231 14.08 -5.73 -19.35
N TYR A 232 13.85 -7.04 -19.41
CA TYR A 232 14.09 -7.98 -18.32
C TYR A 232 15.54 -8.07 -17.87
N GLU A 233 16.53 -8.09 -18.81
CA GLU A 233 17.95 -8.12 -18.45
C GLU A 233 18.39 -6.83 -17.72
N ARG A 234 17.86 -5.68 -18.12
CA ARG A 234 18.15 -4.42 -17.44
C ARG A 234 17.54 -4.37 -16.06
N SER A 235 16.31 -4.88 -15.91
CA SER A 235 15.62 -5.01 -14.64
C SER A 235 16.41 -5.91 -13.69
N ALA A 236 16.75 -7.13 -14.12
CA ALA A 236 17.55 -8.08 -13.34
C ALA A 236 18.92 -7.47 -12.95
N GLY A 237 19.60 -6.78 -13.88
CA GLY A 237 20.87 -6.12 -13.59
C GLY A 237 20.77 -5.04 -12.50
N ILE A 238 19.68 -4.28 -12.46
CA ILE A 238 19.41 -3.31 -11.38
C ILE A 238 19.24 -4.04 -10.05
N VAL A 239 18.46 -5.13 -10.01
CA VAL A 239 18.23 -5.91 -8.79
C VAL A 239 19.54 -6.45 -8.24
N GLU A 240 20.33 -7.13 -9.06
CA GLU A 240 21.62 -7.72 -8.67
C GLU A 240 22.57 -6.66 -8.12
N ALA A 241 22.72 -5.53 -8.84
CA ALA A 241 23.58 -4.44 -8.38
C ALA A 241 23.08 -3.84 -7.06
N THR A 242 21.77 -3.66 -6.90
CA THR A 242 21.18 -3.06 -5.69
C THR A 242 21.38 -3.97 -4.48
N LEU A 243 21.17 -5.27 -4.62
CA LEU A 243 21.41 -6.26 -3.56
C LEU A 243 22.90 -6.31 -3.19
N ALA A 244 23.80 -6.32 -4.18
CA ALA A 244 25.25 -6.32 -3.95
C ALA A 244 25.74 -5.05 -3.24
N MET A 245 25.06 -3.91 -3.43
CA MET A 245 25.37 -2.65 -2.75
C MET A 245 24.78 -2.51 -1.34
N GLY A 246 24.27 -3.60 -0.74
CA GLY A 246 23.85 -3.66 0.66
C GLY A 246 22.35 -3.55 0.91
N ALA A 247 21.50 -3.56 -0.14
CA ALA A 247 20.05 -3.57 0.02
C ALA A 247 19.55 -4.82 0.79
N ALA A 248 20.30 -5.92 0.77
CA ALA A 248 20.01 -7.13 1.52
C ALA A 248 19.91 -6.92 3.05
N SER A 249 20.45 -5.82 3.59
CA SER A 249 20.32 -5.47 5.00
C SER A 249 18.92 -4.93 5.38
N TYR A 250 18.10 -4.60 4.39
CA TYR A 250 16.73 -4.09 4.55
C TYR A 250 15.72 -5.12 4.05
N PRO A 251 15.19 -6.00 4.93
CA PRO A 251 14.43 -7.18 4.50
C PRO A 251 13.22 -6.86 3.61
N ILE A 252 12.44 -5.82 3.92
CA ILE A 252 11.27 -5.49 3.11
C ILE A 252 11.68 -5.13 1.67
N PRO A 253 12.53 -4.14 1.40
CA PRO A 253 13.02 -3.88 0.04
C PRO A 253 13.70 -5.08 -0.62
N ALA A 254 14.46 -5.87 0.15
CA ALA A 254 15.13 -7.05 -0.38
C ALA A 254 14.14 -8.10 -0.89
N ILE A 255 13.05 -8.37 -0.14
CA ILE A 255 11.97 -9.27 -0.60
C ILE A 255 11.45 -8.80 -1.95
N TYR A 256 11.05 -7.55 -2.08
CA TYR A 256 10.49 -6.99 -3.32
C TYR A 256 11.47 -7.00 -4.49
N LEU A 257 12.76 -6.73 -4.25
CA LEU A 257 13.82 -6.86 -5.26
C LEU A 257 13.92 -8.31 -5.75
N HIS A 258 13.96 -9.27 -4.86
CA HIS A 258 13.99 -10.69 -5.25
C HIS A 258 12.74 -11.11 -6.02
N LEU A 259 11.53 -10.62 -5.64
CA LEU A 259 10.29 -10.96 -6.34
C LEU A 259 10.28 -10.45 -7.79
N VAL A 260 10.78 -9.23 -8.06
CA VAL A 260 10.88 -8.76 -9.46
C VAL A 260 11.92 -9.53 -10.24
N ALA A 261 13.05 -9.93 -9.60
CA ALA A 261 14.03 -10.79 -10.26
C ALA A 261 13.43 -12.16 -10.65
N VAL A 262 12.57 -12.74 -9.81
CA VAL A 262 11.81 -13.97 -10.18
C VAL A 262 11.05 -13.75 -11.49
N MET A 263 10.31 -12.64 -11.59
CA MET A 263 9.52 -12.32 -12.78
C MET A 263 10.41 -12.10 -14.01
N ASP A 264 11.55 -11.41 -13.85
CA ASP A 264 12.53 -11.19 -14.92
C ASP A 264 13.10 -12.51 -15.43
N TYR A 265 13.64 -13.35 -14.54
CA TYR A 265 14.26 -14.61 -14.92
C TYR A 265 13.27 -15.63 -15.49
N MET A 266 12.02 -15.63 -15.05
CA MET A 266 10.97 -16.41 -15.69
C MET A 266 10.67 -15.92 -17.12
N SER A 267 10.67 -14.60 -17.34
CA SER A 267 10.51 -14.00 -18.68
C SER A 267 11.70 -14.32 -19.59
N LEU A 268 12.90 -14.43 -19.01
CA LEU A 268 14.14 -14.81 -19.70
C LEU A 268 14.30 -16.32 -19.89
N LYS A 269 13.32 -17.13 -19.46
CA LYS A 269 13.36 -18.60 -19.47
C LYS A 269 14.54 -19.19 -18.68
N ARG A 270 14.83 -18.59 -17.53
CA ARG A 270 15.89 -19.01 -16.60
C ARG A 270 15.29 -19.43 -15.25
N PRO A 271 14.51 -20.55 -15.20
CA PRO A 271 13.76 -20.93 -14.01
C PRO A 271 14.63 -21.22 -12.78
N ASP A 272 15.86 -21.73 -12.97
CA ASP A 272 16.77 -22.05 -11.84
C ASP A 272 17.20 -20.76 -11.11
N GLN A 273 17.45 -19.66 -11.84
CA GLN A 273 17.76 -18.35 -11.24
C GLN A 273 16.51 -17.78 -10.57
N ALA A 274 15.34 -17.90 -11.19
CA ALA A 274 14.08 -17.49 -10.61
C ALA A 274 13.79 -18.25 -9.29
N GLU A 275 14.01 -19.57 -9.25
CA GLU A 275 13.83 -20.37 -8.03
C GLU A 275 14.79 -19.93 -6.93
N THR A 276 16.05 -19.65 -7.24
CA THR A 276 17.02 -19.13 -6.28
C THR A 276 16.54 -17.84 -5.64
N HIS A 277 16.08 -16.86 -6.44
CA HIS A 277 15.54 -15.61 -5.93
C HIS A 277 14.25 -15.81 -5.11
N LEU A 278 13.34 -16.69 -5.57
CA LEU A 278 12.12 -16.97 -4.84
C LEU A 278 12.40 -17.58 -3.45
N LEU A 279 13.30 -18.55 -3.38
CA LEU A 279 13.66 -19.19 -2.11
C LEU A 279 14.36 -18.20 -1.18
N THR A 280 15.23 -17.35 -1.71
CA THR A 280 15.88 -16.29 -0.90
C THR A 280 14.84 -15.30 -0.35
N ALA A 281 13.89 -14.82 -1.19
CA ALA A 281 12.80 -13.98 -0.72
C ALA A 281 11.97 -14.68 0.37
N TRP A 282 11.71 -15.97 0.19
CA TRP A 282 10.95 -16.78 1.13
C TRP A 282 11.66 -16.97 2.48
N GLU A 283 12.96 -17.21 2.46
CA GLU A 283 13.79 -17.31 3.68
C GLU A 283 13.83 -16.00 4.46
N ILE A 284 13.86 -14.86 3.76
CA ILE A 284 13.81 -13.54 4.39
C ILE A 284 12.42 -13.25 4.98
N SER A 285 11.35 -13.56 4.26
CA SER A 285 9.99 -13.14 4.59
C SER A 285 9.31 -14.03 5.64
N ARG A 286 9.48 -15.34 5.52
CA ARG A 286 8.69 -16.32 6.27
C ARG A 286 8.85 -16.23 7.79
N PRO A 287 10.02 -16.00 8.37
CA PRO A 287 10.18 -15.92 9.82
C PRO A 287 9.36 -14.80 10.49
N ASP A 288 9.14 -13.69 9.78
CA ASP A 288 8.38 -12.54 10.24
C ASP A 288 6.99 -12.42 9.58
N ASP A 289 6.60 -13.43 8.81
CA ASP A 289 5.32 -13.49 8.08
C ASP A 289 5.11 -12.36 7.03
N LEU A 290 6.18 -11.83 6.45
CA LEU A 290 6.14 -10.70 5.50
C LEU A 290 5.74 -11.18 4.09
N ILE A 291 4.48 -11.61 3.94
CA ILE A 291 3.99 -12.34 2.75
C ILE A 291 3.15 -11.50 1.79
N GLU A 292 2.78 -10.24 2.13
CA GLU A 292 1.92 -9.42 1.27
C GLU A 292 2.51 -9.25 -0.13
N GLY A 293 3.81 -8.97 -0.26
CA GLY A 293 4.48 -8.80 -1.55
C GLY A 293 4.37 -10.00 -2.49
N PHE A 294 4.30 -11.22 -1.98
CA PHE A 294 4.09 -12.42 -2.80
C PHE A 294 2.70 -12.47 -3.42
N GLY A 295 1.69 -11.93 -2.75
CA GLY A 295 0.32 -11.85 -3.25
C GLY A 295 0.07 -10.65 -4.17
N GLU A 296 0.79 -9.55 -3.97
CA GLU A 296 0.70 -8.35 -4.82
C GLU A 296 1.28 -8.55 -6.22
N HIS A 297 2.26 -9.47 -6.35
CA HIS A 297 2.91 -9.75 -7.63
C HIS A 297 2.22 -10.89 -8.36
N HIS A 298 1.65 -10.56 -9.51
CA HIS A 298 0.95 -11.50 -10.38
C HIS A 298 1.83 -11.95 -11.56
N GLY A 299 1.27 -12.79 -12.41
CA GLY A 299 1.92 -13.22 -13.62
C GLY A 299 2.91 -14.33 -13.37
N LEU A 300 4.15 -14.14 -13.82
CA LEU A 300 5.16 -15.21 -13.78
C LEU A 300 5.57 -15.62 -12.37
N LEU A 301 5.38 -14.77 -11.36
CA LEU A 301 5.57 -15.16 -9.96
C LEU A 301 4.59 -16.27 -9.56
N GLY A 302 3.34 -16.23 -10.02
CA GLY A 302 2.33 -17.26 -9.74
C GLY A 302 2.79 -18.65 -10.16
N ALA A 303 3.43 -18.78 -11.33
CA ALA A 303 3.98 -20.03 -11.80
C ALA A 303 5.07 -20.61 -10.87
N MET A 304 5.95 -19.76 -10.35
CA MET A 304 6.97 -20.15 -9.37
C MET A 304 6.36 -20.51 -8.01
N LEU A 305 5.34 -19.81 -7.57
CA LEU A 305 4.62 -20.13 -6.34
C LEU A 305 3.95 -21.51 -6.41
N GLU A 306 3.31 -21.82 -7.54
CA GLU A 306 2.71 -23.15 -7.80
C GLU A 306 3.77 -24.28 -7.80
N ALA A 307 4.91 -24.04 -8.46
CA ALA A 307 5.94 -25.05 -8.62
C ALA A 307 6.78 -25.28 -7.36
N VAL A 308 7.09 -24.23 -6.61
CA VAL A 308 8.09 -24.27 -5.53
C VAL A 308 7.48 -24.13 -4.15
N ILE A 309 6.59 -23.15 -3.93
CA ILE A 309 6.03 -22.86 -2.60
C ILE A 309 4.91 -23.83 -2.24
N LYS A 310 3.97 -24.05 -3.15
CA LYS A 310 2.80 -24.89 -2.89
C LYS A 310 3.13 -26.31 -2.39
N PRO A 311 4.09 -27.05 -2.97
CA PRO A 311 4.42 -28.38 -2.52
C PRO A 311 5.04 -28.44 -1.12
N LYS A 312 5.86 -27.43 -0.78
CA LYS A 312 6.62 -27.40 0.48
C LYS A 312 5.86 -26.72 1.61
N TRP A 313 5.06 -25.68 1.30
CA TRP A 313 4.33 -24.83 2.27
C TRP A 313 2.89 -24.54 1.83
N PRO A 314 2.03 -25.59 1.74
CA PRO A 314 0.68 -25.44 1.19
C PRO A 314 -0.24 -24.49 1.99
N LYS A 315 -0.02 -24.38 3.30
CA LYS A 315 -0.80 -23.42 4.14
C LYS A 315 -0.45 -21.97 3.84
N ASP A 316 0.85 -21.68 3.73
CA ASP A 316 1.33 -20.34 3.40
C ASP A 316 0.96 -19.98 1.96
N PHE A 317 1.09 -20.93 1.02
CA PHE A 317 0.63 -20.75 -0.35
C PHE A 317 -0.85 -20.33 -0.42
N LYS A 318 -1.73 -20.99 0.35
CA LYS A 318 -3.15 -20.61 0.38
C LYS A 318 -3.33 -19.15 0.86
N ARG A 319 -2.61 -18.72 1.88
CA ARG A 319 -2.65 -17.34 2.37
C ARG A 319 -2.16 -16.34 1.31
N ILE A 320 -1.09 -16.66 0.60
CA ILE A 320 -0.59 -15.84 -0.52
C ILE A 320 -1.67 -15.73 -1.60
N ILE A 321 -2.35 -16.82 -1.96
CA ILE A 321 -3.43 -16.80 -2.94
C ILE A 321 -4.62 -15.95 -2.48
N ASP A 322 -4.98 -16.01 -1.19
CA ASP A 322 -6.03 -15.16 -0.63
C ASP A 322 -5.65 -13.65 -0.75
N ILE A 323 -4.38 -13.31 -0.52
CA ILE A 323 -3.85 -11.94 -0.74
C ILE A 323 -3.95 -11.57 -2.23
N THR A 324 -3.54 -12.48 -3.13
CA THR A 324 -3.61 -12.28 -4.58
C THR A 324 -5.01 -11.90 -5.05
N TYR A 325 -6.02 -12.68 -4.68
CA TYR A 325 -7.42 -12.39 -5.07
C TYR A 325 -7.93 -11.07 -4.49
N ARG A 326 -7.62 -10.80 -3.23
CA ARG A 326 -8.01 -9.59 -2.54
C ARG A 326 -7.38 -8.35 -3.21
N PHE A 327 -6.06 -8.36 -3.39
CA PHE A 327 -5.31 -7.26 -3.99
C PHE A 327 -5.74 -7.01 -5.45
N SER A 328 -5.83 -8.06 -6.28
CA SER A 328 -6.20 -7.90 -7.69
C SER A 328 -7.61 -7.36 -7.87
N SER A 329 -8.55 -7.73 -7.00
CA SER A 329 -9.90 -7.16 -7.03
C SER A 329 -9.89 -5.64 -6.80
N GLY A 330 -9.12 -5.16 -5.80
CA GLY A 330 -8.96 -3.74 -5.53
C GLY A 330 -8.19 -3.01 -6.64
N TRP A 331 -7.10 -3.61 -7.11
CA TRP A 331 -6.25 -3.09 -8.17
C TRP A 331 -7.04 -2.84 -9.47
N ARG A 332 -7.85 -3.80 -9.93
CA ARG A 332 -8.70 -3.64 -11.13
C ARG A 332 -9.67 -2.48 -11.03
N ARG A 333 -10.25 -2.23 -9.86
CA ARG A 333 -11.18 -1.10 -9.63
C ARG A 333 -10.51 0.27 -9.76
N VAL A 334 -9.19 0.33 -9.66
CA VAL A 334 -8.39 1.55 -9.87
C VAL A 334 -7.82 1.57 -11.29
N HIS A 335 -7.22 0.47 -11.73
CA HIS A 335 -6.53 0.36 -13.01
C HIS A 335 -7.48 0.47 -14.22
N ASN A 336 -8.54 -0.35 -14.25
CA ASN A 336 -9.41 -0.44 -15.43
C ASN A 336 -10.07 0.91 -15.81
N PRO A 337 -10.64 1.68 -14.86
CA PRO A 337 -11.21 2.99 -15.21
C PRO A 337 -10.19 4.01 -15.72
N ILE A 338 -8.94 3.93 -15.26
CA ILE A 338 -7.89 4.91 -15.61
C ILE A 338 -7.26 4.57 -16.96
N THR A 339 -7.00 3.29 -17.21
CA THR A 339 -6.30 2.84 -18.43
C THR A 339 -7.26 2.52 -19.59
N GLY A 340 -8.56 2.32 -19.31
CA GLY A 340 -9.54 1.84 -20.27
C GLY A 340 -9.38 0.36 -20.65
N HIS A 341 -8.51 -0.38 -19.95
CA HIS A 341 -8.36 -1.82 -20.11
C HIS A 341 -9.37 -2.54 -19.22
N ASP A 342 -10.01 -3.58 -19.75
CA ASP A 342 -10.91 -4.45 -18.99
C ASP A 342 -10.18 -5.74 -18.63
N VAL A 343 -9.37 -5.67 -17.57
CA VAL A 343 -8.68 -6.85 -17.03
C VAL A 343 -9.68 -7.66 -16.21
N ALA A 344 -10.03 -8.86 -16.72
CA ALA A 344 -10.96 -9.78 -16.09
C ALA A 344 -10.25 -10.77 -15.14
N ASP A 345 -11.02 -11.40 -14.24
CA ASP A 345 -10.55 -12.35 -13.23
C ASP A 345 -11.25 -13.70 -13.37
N ASP A 346 -11.39 -14.16 -14.62
CA ASP A 346 -12.13 -15.37 -14.95
C ASP A 346 -11.25 -16.64 -14.88
N LEU A 347 -9.94 -16.47 -14.66
CA LEU A 347 -8.97 -17.55 -14.59
C LEU A 347 -8.63 -17.89 -13.13
N THR A 348 -8.49 -19.18 -12.86
CA THR A 348 -7.85 -19.64 -11.63
C THR A 348 -6.36 -19.22 -11.62
N THR A 349 -5.72 -19.23 -10.45
CA THR A 349 -4.29 -18.88 -10.35
C THR A 349 -3.40 -19.76 -11.20
N THR A 350 -3.73 -21.05 -11.32
CA THR A 350 -2.98 -21.99 -12.16
C THR A 350 -3.19 -21.72 -13.66
N GLU A 351 -4.43 -21.44 -14.08
CA GLU A 351 -4.73 -21.04 -15.47
C GLU A 351 -4.07 -19.70 -15.82
N PHE A 352 -4.10 -18.74 -14.91
CA PHE A 352 -3.42 -17.48 -15.09
C PHE A 352 -1.90 -17.66 -15.22
N ALA A 353 -1.29 -18.50 -14.37
CA ALA A 353 0.13 -18.84 -14.46
C ALA A 353 0.48 -19.49 -15.82
N MET A 354 -0.34 -20.44 -16.29
CA MET A 354 -0.17 -21.04 -17.62
C MET A 354 -0.27 -20.01 -18.73
N ALA A 355 -1.28 -19.15 -18.69
CA ALA A 355 -1.48 -18.09 -19.69
C ALA A 355 -0.29 -17.13 -19.74
N MET A 356 0.23 -16.72 -18.57
CA MET A 356 1.39 -15.81 -18.49
C MET A 356 2.67 -16.46 -19.03
N LEU A 357 2.92 -17.73 -18.76
CA LEU A 357 4.05 -18.46 -19.34
C LEU A 357 3.92 -18.58 -20.86
N ALA A 358 2.72 -18.92 -21.35
CA ALA A 358 2.44 -19.00 -22.79
C ALA A 358 2.65 -17.65 -23.49
N ALA A 359 2.19 -16.55 -22.88
CA ALA A 359 2.40 -15.18 -23.37
C ALA A 359 3.90 -14.80 -23.45
N ARG A 360 4.76 -15.43 -22.64
CA ARG A 360 6.23 -15.28 -22.68
C ARG A 360 6.90 -16.30 -23.61
N GLY A 361 6.12 -17.01 -24.45
CA GLY A 361 6.62 -17.93 -25.46
C GLY A 361 7.08 -19.29 -24.92
N TRP A 362 6.62 -19.69 -23.73
CA TRP A 362 6.83 -21.06 -23.25
C TRP A 362 5.93 -22.04 -24.02
N THR A 363 6.47 -23.19 -24.38
CA THR A 363 5.69 -24.27 -25.00
C THR A 363 4.85 -25.00 -23.96
N ASN A 364 3.77 -25.67 -24.40
CA ASN A 364 2.96 -26.48 -23.50
C ASN A 364 3.76 -27.55 -22.75
N GLN A 365 4.82 -28.09 -23.37
CA GLN A 365 5.71 -29.07 -22.73
C GLN A 365 6.58 -28.41 -21.64
N GLU A 366 7.14 -27.24 -21.89
CA GLU A 366 7.92 -26.50 -20.90
C GLU A 366 7.04 -26.09 -19.70
N ILE A 367 5.83 -25.57 -19.97
CA ILE A 367 4.85 -25.22 -18.94
C ILE A 367 4.48 -26.46 -18.09
N ALA A 368 4.12 -27.56 -18.74
CA ALA A 368 3.76 -28.80 -18.08
C ALA A 368 4.88 -29.33 -17.18
N LYS A 369 6.12 -29.32 -17.69
CA LYS A 369 7.30 -29.74 -16.93
C LYS A 369 7.51 -28.82 -15.70
N HIS A 370 7.41 -27.49 -15.88
CA HIS A 370 7.64 -26.51 -14.82
C HIS A 370 6.58 -26.60 -13.71
N LEU A 371 5.31 -26.74 -14.08
CA LEU A 371 4.19 -26.80 -13.13
C LEU A 371 3.91 -28.23 -12.61
N HIS A 372 4.69 -29.24 -13.04
CA HIS A 372 4.51 -30.65 -12.69
C HIS A 372 3.11 -31.20 -13.01
N ILE A 373 2.56 -30.80 -14.15
CA ILE A 373 1.25 -31.24 -14.67
C ILE A 373 1.41 -31.90 -16.03
N SER A 374 0.32 -32.49 -16.57
CA SER A 374 0.36 -33.06 -17.91
C SER A 374 0.30 -31.99 -19.01
N ALA A 375 0.95 -32.22 -20.17
CA ALA A 375 0.84 -31.32 -21.32
C ALA A 375 -0.60 -31.22 -21.85
N ASN A 376 -1.46 -32.21 -21.58
CA ASN A 376 -2.89 -32.11 -21.91
C ASN A 376 -3.66 -31.19 -20.98
N THR A 377 -3.20 -30.99 -19.75
CA THR A 377 -3.79 -30.07 -18.80
C THR A 377 -3.48 -28.59 -19.18
N VAL A 378 -2.38 -28.38 -19.91
CA VAL A 378 -1.97 -27.02 -20.38
C VAL A 378 -2.73 -26.60 -21.65
N LYS A 379 -3.30 -27.54 -22.40
CA LYS A 379 -4.08 -27.27 -23.63
C LYS A 379 -5.43 -26.67 -23.32
#